data_a1cba77879540174d3fbbdf7906608a5
#
_entry.id   a1cba77879540174d3fbbdf7906608a5
#
_cell.length_a   1.000
_cell.length_b   1.000
_cell.length_c   1.000
_cell.angle_alpha   90.00
_cell.angle_beta   90.00
_cell.angle_gamma   90.00
#
_symmetry.space_group_name_H-M   'P 1'
#
loop_
_entity.id
_entity.type
_entity.pdbx_description
1 polymer ?
#
loop_
_entity_poly.entity_id
_entity_poly.type
_entity_poly.pdbx_seq_one_letter_code
_entity_poly.pdbx_strand_id
1 'polypeptide(L)'
;MIKKILAASALALTAACATQPISAPMSEAAAMEMPPVTIYHLEGRRSERIVWLMEELGLPYELVYVRGDLGASMDKVRALGHEMPMVPTVVIGDQILVESGAIMETIINRYAPGQLTPAIDSEYYPTHLMWLHYAEGSLAARLFMDYRSWMRNPPTERSPLVDSEAVVQYSENWLEEHPYFGGPEFTAADIIMWFPLNVATKLNLVDESQFPEIAAWKERVEARPAYKRMLAAARPDG
;
A
#
# COMPACT_ATOMS: atom_id res chain seq x y z
N MET A 1 79.56 34.79 -4.67
CA MET A 1 78.43 34.28 -3.87
C MET A 1 77.19 34.29 -4.71
N ILE A 2 76.80 33.17 -5.30
CA ILE A 2 75.68 33.08 -6.25
C ILE A 2 74.57 32.36 -5.49
N LYS A 3 73.45 33.08 -5.28
CA LYS A 3 72.21 32.50 -4.72
C LYS A 3 71.44 31.83 -5.83
N LYS A 4 71.24 30.53 -5.74
CA LYS A 4 70.34 29.74 -6.56
C LYS A 4 68.92 29.92 -6.05
N ILE A 5 68.04 30.41 -6.90
CA ILE A 5 66.57 30.42 -6.68
C ILE A 5 66.02 29.15 -7.28
N LEU A 6 65.43 28.28 -6.42
CA LEU A 6 64.62 27.14 -6.84
C LEU A 6 63.18 27.63 -7.08
N ALA A 7 62.71 27.51 -8.29
CA ALA A 7 61.31 27.68 -8.62
C ALA A 7 60.60 26.35 -8.45
N ALA A 8 59.66 26.31 -7.54
CA ALA A 8 58.75 25.16 -7.35
C ALA A 8 57.54 25.35 -8.28
N SER A 9 57.41 24.46 -9.28
CA SER A 9 56.23 24.37 -10.11
C SER A 9 55.12 23.59 -9.40
N ALA A 10 54.07 24.27 -9.02
CA ALA A 10 52.87 23.61 -8.50
C ALA A 10 52.02 23.13 -9.68
N LEU A 11 51.93 21.81 -9.84
CA LEU A 11 51.01 21.16 -10.79
C LEU A 11 49.62 21.09 -10.15
N ALA A 12 48.71 21.95 -10.61
CA ALA A 12 47.30 21.86 -10.19
C ALA A 12 46.62 20.73 -10.96
N LEU A 13 46.34 19.61 -10.30
CA LEU A 13 45.42 18.59 -10.80
C LEU A 13 43.98 19.10 -10.67
N THR A 14 43.39 19.57 -11.77
CA THR A 14 41.95 19.76 -11.84
C THR A 14 41.29 18.41 -12.10
N ALA A 15 40.71 17.82 -11.06
CA ALA A 15 39.85 16.67 -11.22
C ALA A 15 38.52 17.15 -11.86
N ALA A 16 38.35 16.94 -13.15
CA ALA A 16 37.08 17.12 -13.83
C ALA A 16 36.15 15.99 -13.39
N CYS A 17 35.22 16.30 -12.49
CA CYS A 17 34.12 15.43 -12.16
C CYS A 17 33.19 15.38 -13.37
N ALA A 18 33.37 14.38 -14.25
CA ALA A 18 32.44 14.12 -15.34
C ALA A 18 31.16 13.51 -14.74
N THR A 19 30.16 14.34 -14.52
CA THR A 19 28.79 13.87 -14.30
C THR A 19 28.28 13.24 -15.58
N GLN A 20 28.30 11.91 -15.63
CA GLN A 20 27.60 11.18 -16.69
C GLN A 20 26.09 11.39 -16.47
N PRO A 21 25.33 11.72 -17.52
CA PRO A 21 23.88 11.77 -17.41
C PRO A 21 23.37 10.34 -17.22
N ILE A 22 22.82 10.04 -16.04
CA ILE A 22 22.02 8.85 -15.75
C ILE A 22 20.65 9.15 -16.34
N SER A 23 20.46 8.86 -17.60
CA SER A 23 19.14 8.63 -18.17
C SER A 23 19.24 8.05 -19.58
N ALA A 24 19.26 6.73 -19.62
CA ALA A 24 18.54 6.09 -20.73
C ALA A 24 17.04 6.26 -20.39
N PRO A 25 16.16 6.67 -21.34
CA PRO A 25 14.72 6.61 -21.10
C PRO A 25 14.40 5.15 -20.77
N MET A 26 13.76 4.92 -19.62
CA MET A 26 13.19 3.60 -19.34
C MET A 26 12.20 3.34 -20.48
N SER A 27 12.50 2.36 -21.33
CA SER A 27 11.55 1.86 -22.31
C SER A 27 10.30 1.48 -21.52
N GLU A 28 9.14 1.83 -22.03
CA GLU A 28 7.86 1.35 -21.57
C GLU A 28 7.98 -0.16 -21.37
N ALA A 29 8.10 -0.61 -20.13
CA ALA A 29 8.40 -2.02 -19.84
C ALA A 29 7.13 -2.79 -20.25
N ALA A 30 7.25 -3.60 -21.29
CA ALA A 30 6.15 -4.48 -21.68
C ALA A 30 5.78 -5.37 -20.50
N ALA A 31 4.47 -5.48 -20.23
CA ALA A 31 3.97 -6.36 -19.18
C ALA A 31 4.50 -7.78 -19.39
N MET A 32 4.99 -8.39 -18.31
CA MET A 32 5.41 -9.80 -18.35
C MET A 32 4.17 -10.69 -18.47
N GLU A 33 4.31 -11.85 -19.11
CA GLU A 33 3.30 -12.89 -19.04
C GLU A 33 3.12 -13.30 -17.57
N MET A 34 1.89 -13.20 -17.07
CA MET A 34 1.62 -13.46 -15.66
C MET A 34 1.43 -14.96 -15.42
N PRO A 35 2.24 -15.58 -14.54
CA PRO A 35 2.01 -16.96 -14.13
C PRO A 35 0.70 -17.07 -13.32
N PRO A 36 0.19 -18.29 -13.05
CA PRO A 36 -0.98 -18.46 -12.19
C PRO A 36 -0.84 -17.77 -10.86
N VAL A 37 -1.88 -17.04 -10.45
CA VAL A 37 -1.95 -16.31 -9.18
C VAL A 37 -3.02 -16.93 -8.30
N THR A 38 -2.62 -17.36 -7.11
CA THR A 38 -3.54 -17.87 -6.08
C THR A 38 -3.51 -16.97 -4.87
N ILE A 39 -4.67 -16.43 -4.49
CA ILE A 39 -4.85 -15.57 -3.32
C ILE A 39 -5.45 -16.39 -2.18
N TYR A 40 -4.73 -16.52 -1.08
CA TYR A 40 -5.24 -17.10 0.16
C TYR A 40 -5.98 -16.04 0.94
N HIS A 41 -7.27 -16.26 1.15
CA HIS A 41 -8.21 -15.22 1.56
C HIS A 41 -8.86 -15.54 2.92
N LEU A 42 -9.11 -14.47 3.68
CA LEU A 42 -9.99 -14.43 4.83
C LEU A 42 -11.02 -13.31 4.67
N GLU A 43 -12.28 -13.63 4.76
CA GLU A 43 -13.40 -12.68 4.65
C GLU A 43 -13.26 -11.52 5.64
N GLY A 44 -13.45 -10.31 5.19
CA GLY A 44 -13.33 -9.11 6.01
C GLY A 44 -11.91 -8.79 6.46
N ARG A 45 -10.89 -9.31 5.79
CA ARG A 45 -9.48 -9.11 6.15
C ARG A 45 -8.69 -8.49 4.99
N ARG A 46 -7.43 -8.20 5.25
CA ARG A 46 -6.50 -7.51 4.34
C ARG A 46 -6.35 -8.14 2.95
N SER A 47 -6.66 -9.43 2.81
CA SER A 47 -6.62 -10.12 1.52
C SER A 47 -7.60 -9.58 0.48
N GLU A 48 -8.68 -8.91 0.92
CA GLU A 48 -9.63 -8.23 0.02
C GLU A 48 -8.97 -7.17 -0.85
N ARG A 49 -7.93 -6.51 -0.35
CA ARG A 49 -7.16 -5.53 -1.13
C ARG A 49 -6.56 -6.13 -2.39
N ILE A 50 -6.08 -7.38 -2.28
CA ILE A 50 -5.44 -8.04 -3.42
C ILE A 50 -6.50 -8.51 -4.41
N VAL A 51 -7.64 -9.02 -3.91
CA VAL A 51 -8.78 -9.34 -4.78
C VAL A 51 -9.25 -8.08 -5.52
N TRP A 52 -9.40 -6.96 -4.79
CA TRP A 52 -9.79 -5.69 -5.42
C TRP A 52 -8.78 -5.21 -6.45
N LEU A 53 -7.47 -5.28 -6.16
CA LEU A 53 -6.42 -4.95 -7.11
C LEU A 53 -6.55 -5.78 -8.40
N MET A 54 -6.71 -7.09 -8.29
CA MET A 54 -6.86 -7.97 -9.46
C MET A 54 -8.11 -7.63 -10.28
N GLU A 55 -9.21 -7.30 -9.61
CA GLU A 55 -10.44 -6.86 -10.26
C GLU A 55 -10.32 -5.50 -10.97
N GLU A 56 -9.56 -4.56 -10.41
CA GLU A 56 -9.27 -3.27 -11.08
C GLU A 56 -8.38 -3.46 -12.31
N LEU A 57 -7.39 -4.32 -12.21
CA LEU A 57 -6.46 -4.61 -13.31
C LEU A 57 -7.04 -5.56 -14.37
N GLY A 58 -8.16 -6.22 -14.08
CA GLY A 58 -8.74 -7.24 -14.95
C GLY A 58 -7.84 -8.48 -15.12
N LEU A 59 -7.01 -8.77 -14.12
CA LEU A 59 -6.07 -9.89 -14.15
C LEU A 59 -6.70 -11.15 -13.55
N PRO A 60 -6.43 -12.34 -14.12
CA PRO A 60 -6.99 -13.59 -13.62
C PRO A 60 -6.34 -14.01 -12.29
N TYR A 61 -7.12 -14.61 -11.41
CA TYR A 61 -6.66 -15.16 -10.13
C TYR A 61 -7.53 -16.34 -9.67
N GLU A 62 -6.99 -17.16 -8.79
CA GLU A 62 -7.72 -18.15 -8.01
C GLU A 62 -7.86 -17.68 -6.56
N LEU A 63 -9.03 -17.87 -5.96
CA LEU A 63 -9.30 -17.48 -4.58
C LEU A 63 -9.46 -18.73 -3.71
N VAL A 64 -8.60 -18.89 -2.72
CA VAL A 64 -8.59 -20.06 -1.81
C VAL A 64 -9.00 -19.65 -0.41
N TYR A 65 -10.18 -20.09 0.03
CA TYR A 65 -10.71 -19.87 1.37
C TYR A 65 -11.84 -20.87 1.68
N VAL A 66 -12.35 -20.86 2.89
CA VAL A 66 -13.58 -21.57 3.30
C VAL A 66 -14.60 -20.52 3.73
N ARG A 67 -15.68 -20.41 2.96
CA ARG A 67 -16.74 -19.43 3.17
C ARG A 67 -17.31 -19.53 4.58
N GLY A 68 -17.41 -18.40 5.28
CA GLY A 68 -17.93 -18.28 6.63
C GLY A 68 -17.04 -18.92 7.72
N ASP A 69 -15.89 -19.49 7.37
CA ASP A 69 -14.99 -20.13 8.33
C ASP A 69 -13.56 -19.56 8.21
N LEU A 70 -13.28 -18.56 9.05
CA LEU A 70 -11.95 -17.93 9.11
C LEU A 70 -10.88 -18.90 9.62
N GLY A 71 -11.23 -19.86 10.49
CA GLY A 71 -10.32 -20.86 11.03
C GLY A 71 -9.84 -21.81 9.95
N ALA A 72 -10.77 -22.45 9.25
CA ALA A 72 -10.47 -23.36 8.14
C ALA A 72 -9.77 -22.64 6.97
N SER A 73 -10.11 -21.36 6.71
CA SER A 73 -9.40 -20.53 5.74
C SER A 73 -7.95 -20.31 6.17
N MET A 74 -7.71 -20.02 7.46
CA MET A 74 -6.36 -19.84 8.00
C MET A 74 -5.54 -21.13 7.98
N ASP A 75 -6.17 -22.29 8.12
CA ASP A 75 -5.48 -23.59 8.01
C ASP A 75 -4.95 -23.83 6.60
N LYS A 76 -5.64 -23.35 5.56
CA LYS A 76 -5.12 -23.38 4.18
C LYS A 76 -3.86 -22.51 4.02
N VAL A 77 -3.82 -21.35 4.68
CA VAL A 77 -2.61 -20.48 4.69
C VAL A 77 -1.46 -21.20 5.40
N ARG A 78 -1.71 -21.81 6.56
CA ARG A 78 -0.68 -22.55 7.32
C ARG A 78 -0.14 -23.76 6.54
N ALA A 79 -0.98 -24.42 5.76
CA ALA A 79 -0.60 -25.57 4.95
C ALA A 79 0.44 -25.24 3.86
N LEU A 80 0.63 -23.96 3.51
CA LEU A 80 1.72 -23.51 2.62
C LEU A 80 3.11 -23.68 3.25
N GLY A 81 3.21 -23.81 4.56
CA GLY A 81 4.50 -23.95 5.25
C GLY A 81 5.35 -22.69 5.29
N HIS A 82 4.78 -21.53 4.97
CA HIS A 82 5.48 -20.25 5.09
C HIS A 82 5.67 -19.87 6.57
N GLU A 83 6.83 -19.34 6.94
CA GLU A 83 7.19 -19.01 8.34
C GLU A 83 6.25 -17.95 8.95
N MET A 84 5.66 -17.09 8.10
CA MET A 84 4.69 -16.05 8.49
C MET A 84 3.30 -16.39 7.92
N PRO A 85 2.50 -17.27 8.54
CA PRO A 85 1.16 -17.61 8.09
C PRO A 85 0.20 -16.47 8.41
N MET A 86 0.00 -15.56 7.47
CA MET A 86 -0.85 -14.37 7.59
C MET A 86 -1.57 -14.08 6.27
N VAL A 87 -2.54 -13.18 6.29
CA VAL A 87 -3.21 -12.71 5.07
C VAL A 87 -2.99 -11.21 4.88
N PRO A 88 -2.81 -10.77 3.61
CA PRO A 88 -2.79 -11.61 2.42
C PRO A 88 -1.54 -12.50 2.33
N THR A 89 -1.72 -13.72 1.84
CA THR A 89 -0.66 -14.55 1.27
C THR A 89 -1.05 -14.84 -0.18
N VAL A 90 -0.13 -14.62 -1.10
CA VAL A 90 -0.35 -14.82 -2.53
C VAL A 90 0.75 -15.72 -3.07
N VAL A 91 0.36 -16.70 -3.89
CA VAL A 91 1.29 -17.53 -4.65
C VAL A 91 1.28 -17.06 -6.10
N ILE A 92 2.43 -16.69 -6.63
CA ILE A 92 2.61 -16.27 -8.03
C ILE A 92 3.64 -17.21 -8.66
N GLY A 93 3.19 -18.14 -9.49
CA GLY A 93 4.04 -19.27 -9.92
C GLY A 93 4.54 -20.06 -8.72
N ASP A 94 5.86 -20.09 -8.51
CA ASP A 94 6.49 -20.81 -7.38
C ASP A 94 6.80 -19.90 -6.18
N GLN A 95 6.45 -18.61 -6.24
CA GLN A 95 6.78 -17.65 -5.20
C GLN A 95 5.60 -17.45 -4.23
N ILE A 96 5.85 -17.57 -2.93
CA ILE A 96 4.92 -17.21 -1.88
C ILE A 96 5.26 -15.78 -1.43
N LEU A 97 4.31 -14.87 -1.54
CA LEU A 97 4.44 -13.48 -1.16
C LEU A 97 3.49 -13.15 -0.01
N VAL A 98 4.00 -12.39 0.94
CA VAL A 98 3.23 -11.76 2.03
C VAL A 98 3.46 -10.24 1.96
N GLU A 99 2.78 -9.48 2.82
CA GLU A 99 2.76 -8.02 2.83
C GLU A 99 1.95 -7.40 1.67
N SER A 100 0.85 -6.74 2.04
CA SER A 100 -0.09 -6.16 1.05
C SER A 100 0.58 -5.22 0.05
N GLY A 101 1.41 -4.28 0.54
CA GLY A 101 2.11 -3.32 -0.31
C GLY A 101 3.07 -4.00 -1.29
N ALA A 102 3.91 -4.93 -0.80
CA ALA A 102 4.87 -5.65 -1.63
C ALA A 102 4.19 -6.51 -2.71
N ILE A 103 3.07 -7.17 -2.36
CA ILE A 103 2.27 -7.94 -3.31
C ILE A 103 1.70 -7.01 -4.39
N MET A 104 1.09 -5.88 -4.00
CA MET A 104 0.49 -4.93 -4.92
C MET A 104 1.53 -4.32 -5.87
N GLU A 105 2.66 -3.83 -5.34
CA GLU A 105 3.75 -3.30 -6.15
C GLU A 105 4.33 -4.35 -7.11
N THR A 106 4.47 -5.61 -6.65
CA THR A 106 4.97 -6.70 -7.51
C THR A 106 4.02 -6.97 -8.67
N ILE A 107 2.70 -7.04 -8.41
CA ILE A 107 1.69 -7.29 -9.44
C ILE A 107 1.66 -6.12 -10.43
N ILE A 108 1.58 -4.89 -9.96
CA ILE A 108 1.53 -3.70 -10.81
C ILE A 108 2.78 -3.62 -11.68
N ASN A 109 3.98 -3.62 -11.05
CA ASN A 109 5.21 -3.37 -11.78
C ASN A 109 5.54 -4.45 -12.80
N ARG A 110 5.16 -5.72 -12.56
CA ARG A 110 5.48 -6.83 -13.47
C ARG A 110 4.40 -7.10 -14.49
N TYR A 111 3.13 -6.99 -14.12
CA TYR A 111 2.03 -7.51 -14.92
C TYR A 111 1.06 -6.45 -15.42
N ALA A 112 1.11 -5.25 -14.85
CA ALA A 112 0.27 -4.12 -15.25
C ALA A 112 1.03 -2.77 -15.14
N PRO A 113 2.24 -2.65 -15.74
CA PRO A 113 3.06 -1.45 -15.58
C PRO A 113 2.31 -0.20 -16.03
N GLY A 114 2.41 0.86 -15.22
CA GLY A 114 1.76 2.14 -15.47
C GLY A 114 0.26 2.18 -15.13
N GLN A 115 -0.34 1.11 -14.63
CA GLN A 115 -1.71 1.10 -14.13
C GLN A 115 -1.74 1.25 -12.60
N LEU A 116 -2.72 1.97 -12.08
CA LEU A 116 -2.94 2.19 -10.64
C LEU A 116 -1.73 2.74 -9.87
N THR A 117 -0.81 3.37 -10.58
CA THR A 117 0.37 4.05 -10.03
C THR A 117 0.67 5.28 -10.88
N PRO A 118 1.01 6.44 -10.28
CA PRO A 118 1.50 7.58 -11.05
C PRO A 118 2.83 7.24 -11.77
N ALA A 119 3.11 7.93 -12.86
CA ALA A 119 4.42 7.83 -13.51
C ALA A 119 5.54 8.19 -12.51
N ILE A 120 6.70 7.54 -12.62
CA ILE A 120 7.80 7.69 -11.66
C ILE A 120 8.36 9.12 -11.58
N ASP A 121 8.19 9.89 -12.64
CA ASP A 121 8.56 11.31 -12.76
C ASP A 121 7.40 12.27 -12.43
N SER A 122 6.23 11.75 -12.09
CA SER A 122 5.09 12.53 -11.64
C SER A 122 5.34 13.13 -10.25
N GLU A 123 4.87 14.36 -10.04
CA GLU A 123 4.87 14.99 -8.71
C GLU A 123 4.09 14.21 -7.66
N TYR A 124 3.11 13.38 -8.06
CA TYR A 124 2.31 12.54 -7.16
C TYR A 124 2.95 11.19 -6.82
N TYR A 125 4.01 10.78 -7.52
CA TYR A 125 4.63 9.47 -7.26
C TYR A 125 5.18 9.31 -5.84
N PRO A 126 5.93 10.26 -5.26
CA PRO A 126 6.40 10.16 -3.88
C PRO A 126 5.25 10.07 -2.88
N THR A 127 4.18 10.82 -3.09
CA THR A 127 3.00 10.83 -2.23
C THR A 127 2.22 9.52 -2.34
N HIS A 128 2.06 8.99 -3.54
CA HIS A 128 1.48 7.67 -3.77
C HIS A 128 2.23 6.58 -2.97
N LEU A 129 3.57 6.55 -3.06
CA LEU A 129 4.38 5.62 -2.26
C LEU A 129 4.21 5.85 -0.76
N MET A 130 4.20 7.11 -0.34
CA MET A 130 3.99 7.45 1.08
C MET A 130 2.68 6.86 1.60
N TRP A 131 1.55 7.03 0.88
CA TRP A 131 0.26 6.46 1.30
C TRP A 131 0.23 4.94 1.22
N LEU A 132 0.90 4.34 0.24
CA LEU A 132 1.00 2.89 0.11
C LEU A 132 1.68 2.26 1.36
N HIS A 133 2.70 2.92 1.90
CA HIS A 133 3.40 2.47 3.11
C HIS A 133 2.74 2.96 4.40
N TYR A 134 2.12 4.14 4.39
CA TYR A 134 1.43 4.71 5.55
C TYR A 134 0.29 3.81 6.04
N ALA A 135 -0.43 3.18 5.13
CA ALA A 135 -1.59 2.35 5.42
C ALA A 135 -1.32 1.28 6.50
N GLU A 136 -0.19 0.58 6.42
CA GLU A 136 0.19 -0.44 7.41
C GLU A 136 1.20 0.08 8.43
N GLY A 137 2.21 0.84 7.98
CA GLY A 137 3.32 1.26 8.84
C GLY A 137 2.93 2.28 9.91
N SER A 138 1.97 3.14 9.61
CA SER A 138 1.53 4.20 10.54
C SER A 138 0.06 4.02 10.94
N LEU A 139 -0.86 4.03 9.98
CA LEU A 139 -2.29 4.03 10.25
C LEU A 139 -2.74 2.74 10.92
N ALA A 140 -2.64 1.59 10.26
CA ALA A 140 -3.09 0.32 10.81
C ALA A 140 -2.31 -0.06 12.09
N ALA A 141 -1.00 0.19 12.13
CA ALA A 141 -0.18 -0.06 13.30
C ALA A 141 -0.72 0.68 14.54
N ARG A 142 -1.05 1.97 14.40
CA ARG A 142 -1.61 2.78 15.49
C ARG A 142 -3.02 2.31 15.86
N LEU A 143 -3.89 2.12 14.88
CA LEU A 143 -5.28 1.68 15.12
C LEU A 143 -5.33 0.36 15.92
N PHE A 144 -4.53 -0.64 15.53
CA PHE A 144 -4.53 -1.92 16.24
C PHE A 144 -3.84 -1.87 17.61
N MET A 145 -2.88 -0.96 17.79
CA MET A 145 -2.27 -0.72 19.10
C MET A 145 -3.31 -0.13 20.06
N ASP A 146 -4.01 0.93 19.66
CA ASP A 146 -5.02 1.58 20.47
C ASP A 146 -6.21 0.65 20.72
N TYR A 147 -6.69 -0.07 19.72
CA TYR A 147 -7.74 -1.05 19.89
C TYR A 147 -7.43 -2.08 20.99
N ARG A 148 -6.23 -2.67 20.96
CA ARG A 148 -5.80 -3.65 21.98
C ARG A 148 -5.68 -3.04 23.37
N SER A 149 -5.20 -1.79 23.44
CA SER A 149 -5.09 -1.04 24.69
C SER A 149 -6.46 -0.67 25.24
N TRP A 150 -7.31 -0.06 24.43
CA TRP A 150 -8.62 0.48 24.82
C TRP A 150 -9.65 -0.59 25.12
N MET A 151 -9.55 -1.76 24.52
CA MET A 151 -10.38 -2.91 24.93
C MET A 151 -10.23 -3.26 26.42
N ARG A 152 -9.06 -3.02 27.01
CA ARG A 152 -8.76 -3.31 28.41
C ARG A 152 -8.95 -2.11 29.31
N ASN A 153 -8.62 -0.94 28.81
CA ASN A 153 -8.63 0.31 29.58
C ASN A 153 -8.92 1.48 28.64
N PRO A 154 -10.19 1.79 28.37
CA PRO A 154 -10.57 2.92 27.52
C PRO A 154 -9.99 4.23 28.07
N PRO A 155 -9.42 5.10 27.22
CA PRO A 155 -8.91 6.39 27.67
C PRO A 155 -10.08 7.30 28.14
N THR A 156 -9.87 8.04 29.21
CA THR A 156 -10.79 9.06 29.71
C THR A 156 -10.46 10.45 29.18
N GLU A 157 -9.23 10.60 28.66
CA GLU A 157 -8.71 11.82 28.06
C GLU A 157 -7.93 11.45 26.79
N ARG A 158 -7.84 12.39 25.87
CA ARG A 158 -7.07 12.24 24.66
C ARG A 158 -5.58 12.15 24.98
N SER A 159 -4.90 11.20 24.33
CA SER A 159 -3.44 11.05 24.47
C SER A 159 -2.70 12.30 23.95
N PRO A 160 -1.65 12.79 24.64
CA PRO A 160 -0.78 13.83 24.09
C PRO A 160 0.14 13.30 22.99
N LEU A 161 0.20 11.97 22.80
CA LEU A 161 0.93 11.32 21.73
C LEU A 161 0.02 11.14 20.50
N VAL A 162 0.64 10.81 19.37
CA VAL A 162 -0.10 10.45 18.17
C VAL A 162 -0.97 9.24 18.46
N ASP A 163 -2.26 9.36 18.31
CA ASP A 163 -3.31 8.35 18.54
C ASP A 163 -4.08 8.01 17.25
N SER A 164 -5.11 7.16 17.37
CA SER A 164 -5.95 6.76 16.23
C SER A 164 -6.58 7.95 15.54
N GLU A 165 -7.06 8.94 16.27
CA GLU A 165 -7.70 10.14 15.71
C GLU A 165 -6.68 10.97 14.91
N ALA A 166 -5.47 11.16 15.43
CA ALA A 166 -4.44 11.95 14.76
C ALA A 166 -3.99 11.31 13.41
N VAL A 167 -3.85 9.98 13.35
CA VAL A 167 -3.48 9.31 12.10
C VAL A 167 -4.63 9.29 11.09
N VAL A 168 -5.87 9.24 11.53
CA VAL A 168 -7.04 9.38 10.66
C VAL A 168 -7.19 10.83 10.18
N GLN A 169 -6.98 11.83 11.07
CA GLN A 169 -7.02 13.26 10.71
C GLN A 169 -6.00 13.61 9.63
N TYR A 170 -4.82 13.02 9.64
CA TYR A 170 -3.84 13.23 8.58
C TYR A 170 -4.37 12.76 7.21
N SER A 171 -5.13 11.67 7.19
CA SER A 171 -5.77 11.18 5.97
C SER A 171 -6.91 12.08 5.51
N GLU A 172 -7.72 12.60 6.45
CA GLU A 172 -8.78 13.57 6.19
C GLU A 172 -8.24 14.84 5.54
N ASN A 173 -7.22 15.45 6.16
CA ASN A 173 -6.60 16.69 5.66
C ASN A 173 -6.06 16.55 4.23
N TRP A 174 -5.56 15.39 3.86
CA TRP A 174 -5.14 15.12 2.49
C TRP A 174 -6.32 15.12 1.51
N LEU A 175 -7.41 14.50 1.89
CA LEU A 175 -8.61 14.37 1.07
C LEU A 175 -9.41 15.68 0.93
N GLU A 176 -9.19 16.68 1.79
CA GLU A 176 -9.74 18.04 1.62
C GLU A 176 -9.25 18.68 0.31
N GLU A 177 -8.03 18.37 -0.13
CA GLU A 177 -7.40 18.98 -1.31
C GLU A 177 -7.32 18.02 -2.51
N HIS A 178 -7.51 16.72 -2.28
CA HIS A 178 -7.30 15.69 -3.31
C HIS A 178 -8.44 14.68 -3.33
N PRO A 179 -8.94 14.30 -4.53
CA PRO A 179 -10.02 13.32 -4.63
C PRO A 179 -9.61 11.89 -4.25
N TYR A 180 -8.31 11.58 -4.27
CA TYR A 180 -7.77 10.25 -4.00
C TYR A 180 -6.41 10.32 -3.28
N PHE A 181 -5.99 9.21 -2.67
CA PHE A 181 -4.67 9.12 -2.04
C PHE A 181 -3.52 9.14 -3.07
N GLY A 182 -3.77 8.74 -4.29
CA GLY A 182 -2.84 8.91 -5.41
C GLY A 182 -2.76 10.32 -5.98
N GLY A 183 -3.52 11.27 -5.44
CA GLY A 183 -3.66 12.63 -5.95
C GLY A 183 -4.94 12.78 -6.79
N PRO A 184 -4.85 13.22 -8.07
CA PRO A 184 -6.03 13.45 -8.91
C PRO A 184 -6.72 12.17 -9.37
N GLU A 185 -6.02 11.02 -9.34
CA GLU A 185 -6.50 9.76 -9.87
C GLU A 185 -6.48 8.64 -8.83
N PHE A 186 -7.42 7.69 -8.98
CA PHE A 186 -7.47 6.47 -8.18
C PHE A 186 -6.25 5.59 -8.45
N THR A 187 -5.59 5.13 -7.37
CA THR A 187 -4.39 4.30 -7.44
C THR A 187 -4.42 3.16 -6.42
N ALA A 188 -3.38 2.34 -6.42
CA ALA A 188 -3.19 1.30 -5.40
C ALA A 188 -3.10 1.86 -3.97
N ALA A 189 -2.75 3.15 -3.79
CA ALA A 189 -2.79 3.82 -2.50
C ALA A 189 -4.22 3.88 -1.94
N ASP A 190 -5.23 4.08 -2.78
CA ASP A 190 -6.63 4.08 -2.35
C ASP A 190 -7.08 2.67 -1.92
N ILE A 191 -6.69 1.66 -2.68
CA ILE A 191 -7.02 0.27 -2.35
C ILE A 191 -6.45 -0.13 -0.98
N ILE A 192 -5.19 0.23 -0.71
CA ILE A 192 -4.55 -0.18 0.55
C ILE A 192 -5.07 0.64 1.74
N MET A 193 -5.37 1.92 1.55
CA MET A 193 -5.89 2.83 2.59
C MET A 193 -7.32 2.49 3.01
N TRP A 194 -8.12 1.91 2.12
CA TRP A 194 -9.52 1.62 2.42
C TRP A 194 -9.70 0.72 3.65
N PHE A 195 -8.90 -0.34 3.78
CA PHE A 195 -9.07 -1.29 4.90
C PHE A 195 -8.82 -0.66 6.27
N PRO A 196 -7.69 0.02 6.56
CA PRO A 196 -7.48 0.62 7.88
C PRO A 196 -8.49 1.72 8.20
N LEU A 197 -8.87 2.58 7.23
CA LEU A 197 -9.89 3.61 7.46
C LEU A 197 -11.26 2.99 7.76
N ASN A 198 -11.65 1.92 7.07
CA ASN A 198 -12.88 1.19 7.36
C ASN A 198 -12.83 0.48 8.73
N VAL A 199 -11.66 0.00 9.15
CA VAL A 199 -11.47 -0.61 10.48
C VAL A 199 -11.54 0.43 11.59
N ALA A 200 -11.05 1.64 11.38
CA ALA A 200 -11.07 2.72 12.37
C ALA A 200 -12.50 2.99 12.88
N THR A 201 -13.46 3.07 11.96
CA THR A 201 -14.88 3.26 12.29
C THR A 201 -15.53 2.00 12.83
N LYS A 202 -15.29 0.84 12.21
CA LYS A 202 -15.86 -0.45 12.66
C LYS A 202 -15.44 -0.86 14.07
N LEU A 203 -14.26 -0.47 14.50
CA LEU A 203 -13.76 -0.72 15.86
C LEU A 203 -14.07 0.43 16.84
N ASN A 204 -14.85 1.43 16.43
CA ASN A 204 -15.18 2.64 17.21
C ASN A 204 -13.93 3.35 17.77
N LEU A 205 -12.85 3.40 17.01
CA LEU A 205 -11.63 4.11 17.38
C LEU A 205 -11.72 5.61 17.05
N VAL A 206 -12.57 5.95 16.09
CA VAL A 206 -12.89 7.31 15.69
C VAL A 206 -14.39 7.44 15.40
N ASP A 207 -14.90 8.64 15.52
CA ASP A 207 -16.26 9.00 15.11
C ASP A 207 -16.23 9.42 13.63
N GLU A 208 -16.80 8.60 12.75
CA GLU A 208 -16.81 8.84 11.29
C GLU A 208 -17.43 10.18 10.91
N SER A 209 -18.38 10.71 11.73
CA SER A 209 -19.02 11.99 11.46
C SER A 209 -18.05 13.18 11.51
N GLN A 210 -16.88 13.01 12.10
CA GLN A 210 -15.83 14.03 12.18
C GLN A 210 -14.89 14.02 10.95
N PHE A 211 -15.07 13.06 10.03
CA PHE A 211 -14.20 12.84 8.87
C PHE A 211 -15.01 12.80 7.57
N PRO A 212 -15.63 13.91 7.17
CA PRO A 212 -16.52 13.94 6.00
C PRO A 212 -15.83 13.66 4.67
N GLU A 213 -14.55 14.04 4.51
CA GLU A 213 -13.81 13.79 3.26
C GLU A 213 -13.45 12.30 3.11
N ILE A 214 -13.10 11.63 4.21
CA ILE A 214 -12.93 10.17 4.22
C ILE A 214 -14.25 9.48 3.87
N ALA A 215 -15.38 9.94 4.42
CA ALA A 215 -16.69 9.37 4.10
C ALA A 215 -17.02 9.55 2.60
N ALA A 216 -16.82 10.75 2.05
CA ALA A 216 -17.03 11.03 0.63
C ALA A 216 -16.08 10.24 -0.29
N TRP A 217 -14.82 10.09 0.11
CA TRP A 217 -13.86 9.26 -0.59
C TRP A 217 -14.26 7.77 -0.55
N LYS A 218 -14.68 7.23 0.60
CA LYS A 218 -15.18 5.85 0.71
C LYS A 218 -16.35 5.61 -0.24
N GLU A 219 -17.34 6.49 -0.25
CA GLU A 219 -18.48 6.38 -1.17
C GLU A 219 -18.00 6.33 -2.64
N ARG A 220 -17.06 7.20 -3.00
CA ARG A 220 -16.50 7.28 -4.35
C ARG A 220 -15.78 6.00 -4.77
N VAL A 221 -14.93 5.44 -3.90
CA VAL A 221 -14.16 4.24 -4.24
C VAL A 221 -15.01 2.97 -4.18
N GLU A 222 -15.98 2.89 -3.29
CA GLU A 222 -16.92 1.77 -3.16
C GLU A 222 -17.96 1.73 -4.29
N ALA A 223 -18.21 2.85 -4.96
CA ALA A 223 -19.05 2.90 -6.16
C ALA A 223 -18.41 2.20 -7.38
N ARG A 224 -17.10 1.97 -7.38
CA ARG A 224 -16.35 1.38 -8.49
C ARG A 224 -16.83 -0.04 -8.82
N PRO A 225 -16.98 -0.38 -10.12
CA PRO A 225 -17.42 -1.71 -10.51
C PRO A 225 -16.50 -2.83 -9.99
N ALA A 226 -15.18 -2.61 -9.95
CA ALA A 226 -14.21 -3.58 -9.47
C ALA A 226 -14.33 -3.82 -7.95
N TYR A 227 -14.64 -2.78 -7.16
CA TYR A 227 -14.94 -2.96 -5.74
C TYR A 227 -16.17 -3.86 -5.51
N LYS A 228 -17.22 -3.67 -6.32
CA LYS A 228 -18.43 -4.51 -6.24
C LYS A 228 -18.15 -5.96 -6.64
N ARG A 229 -17.30 -6.18 -7.67
CA ARG A 229 -16.87 -7.54 -8.05
C ARG A 229 -16.02 -8.18 -6.96
N MET A 230 -15.11 -7.42 -6.35
CA MET A 230 -14.33 -7.88 -5.20
C MET A 230 -15.25 -8.35 -4.06
N LEU A 231 -16.26 -7.57 -3.69
CA LEU A 231 -17.21 -7.97 -2.65
C LEU A 231 -17.95 -9.25 -3.02
N ALA A 232 -18.42 -9.37 -4.26
CA ALA A 232 -19.11 -10.57 -4.72
C ALA A 232 -18.22 -11.83 -4.68
N ALA A 233 -16.91 -11.68 -4.94
CA ALA A 233 -15.96 -12.78 -4.89
C ALA A 233 -15.49 -13.12 -3.46
N ALA A 234 -15.19 -12.08 -2.68
CA ALA A 234 -14.52 -12.20 -1.38
C ALA A 234 -15.48 -12.26 -0.18
N ARG A 235 -16.72 -11.77 -0.35
CA ARG A 235 -17.78 -11.77 0.68
C ARG A 235 -19.14 -12.05 0.06
N PRO A 236 -19.38 -13.23 -0.49
CA PRO A 236 -20.61 -13.50 -1.23
C PRO A 236 -21.90 -13.42 -0.40
N ASP A 237 -21.80 -13.36 0.94
CA ASP A 237 -22.93 -13.23 1.90
C ASP A 237 -22.84 -11.93 2.73
N GLY A 238 -21.92 -11.01 2.41
CA GLY A 238 -21.65 -9.79 3.16
C GLY A 238 -22.49 -8.59 2.76
#